data_c4eb979a7690e79adf38f7ad876fc08c
#
_entry.id   c4eb979a7690e79adf38f7ad876fc08c
#
_cell.length_a   1.000
_cell.length_b   1.000
_cell.length_c   1.000
_cell.angle_alpha   90.00
_cell.angle_beta   90.00
_cell.angle_gamma   90.00
#
_symmetry.space_group_name_H-M   'P 1'
#
loop_
_entity.id
_entity.type
_entity.pdbx_description
1 polymer ?
#
loop_
_entity_poly.entity_id
_entity_poly.type
_entity_poly.pdbx_seq_one_letter_code
_entity_poly.pdbx_strand_id
1 'polypeptide(L)'
;FPLDLERIEEEYMSMIHRIPSSETVGLKDDFNGPICYTPDGNPLVGPAPGLRNMWLAEGFSFGITAAGGVGHYLAQMMTAGEAEIDMASLDPRRYGSWMTTEYGVKKNEECYSHVFILHHPDEERESARPLRTAPAYDRQIAAGAQMGQVNGWERPNYYAPQGFDDHAARSF
;
A
#
# COMPACT_ATOMS: atom_id res chain seq x y z
N PHE A 1 23.74 -2.54 -0.92
CA PHE A 1 23.24 -2.52 -2.30
C PHE A 1 23.97 -1.39 -3.04
N PRO A 2 24.44 -1.62 -4.28
CA PRO A 2 25.04 -0.56 -5.07
C PRO A 2 24.02 0.52 -5.41
N LEU A 3 24.46 1.76 -5.54
CA LEU A 3 23.62 2.84 -6.05
C LEU A 3 23.24 2.54 -7.51
N ASP A 4 21.99 2.76 -7.82
CA ASP A 4 21.39 2.61 -9.15
C ASP A 4 20.67 3.91 -9.51
N LEU A 5 21.39 4.80 -10.17
CA LEU A 5 20.87 6.12 -10.56
C LEU A 5 19.82 6.04 -11.67
N GLU A 6 19.85 4.99 -12.50
CA GLU A 6 18.86 4.82 -13.57
C GLU A 6 17.45 4.65 -12.99
N ARG A 7 17.35 4.06 -11.80
CA ARG A 7 16.06 3.84 -11.12
C ARG A 7 15.40 5.12 -10.59
N ILE A 8 16.16 6.18 -10.41
CA ILE A 8 15.69 7.47 -9.88
C ILE A 8 15.89 8.60 -10.90
N GLU A 9 16.07 8.26 -12.18
CA GLU A 9 16.37 9.25 -13.23
C GLU A 9 15.26 10.29 -13.36
N GLU A 10 14.00 9.89 -13.33
CA GLU A 10 12.86 10.81 -13.45
C GLU A 10 12.80 11.80 -12.28
N GLU A 11 12.98 11.33 -11.05
CA GLU A 11 13.01 12.15 -9.85
C GLU A 11 14.22 13.10 -9.87
N TYR A 12 15.37 12.59 -10.32
CA TYR A 12 16.59 13.38 -10.43
C TYR A 12 16.44 14.50 -11.47
N MET A 13 15.89 14.22 -12.63
CA MET A 13 15.60 15.22 -13.67
C MET A 13 14.56 16.23 -13.20
N SER A 14 13.53 15.77 -12.49
CA SER A 14 12.54 16.68 -11.88
C SER A 14 13.17 17.60 -10.84
N MET A 15 14.11 17.10 -10.05
CA MET A 15 14.88 17.91 -9.09
C MET A 15 15.71 18.99 -9.81
N ILE A 16 16.46 18.63 -10.87
CA ILE A 16 17.26 19.57 -11.67
C ILE A 16 16.36 20.66 -12.25
N HIS A 17 15.20 20.30 -12.78
CA HIS A 17 14.24 21.26 -13.32
C HIS A 17 13.80 22.31 -12.28
N ARG A 18 13.60 21.88 -11.03
CA ARG A 18 13.15 22.75 -9.92
C ARG A 18 14.31 23.52 -9.27
N ILE A 19 15.47 22.90 -9.21
CA ILE A 19 16.68 23.42 -8.56
C ILE A 19 17.84 23.27 -9.56
N PRO A 20 17.98 24.17 -10.54
CA PRO A 20 18.99 24.03 -11.63
C PRO A 20 20.43 23.89 -11.13
N SER A 21 20.76 24.46 -9.98
CA SER A 21 22.10 24.31 -9.38
C SER A 21 22.44 22.86 -9.01
N SER A 22 21.46 21.99 -8.85
CA SER A 22 21.69 20.56 -8.56
C SER A 22 22.33 19.80 -9.72
N GLU A 23 22.26 20.31 -10.95
CA GLU A 23 22.95 19.72 -12.10
C GLU A 23 24.48 19.78 -11.99
N THR A 24 24.99 20.81 -11.36
CA THR A 24 26.45 21.08 -11.28
C THR A 24 27.08 20.69 -9.97
N VAL A 25 26.30 20.37 -8.93
CA VAL A 25 26.82 19.90 -7.65
C VAL A 25 26.94 18.38 -7.67
N GLY A 26 28.11 17.86 -7.24
CA GLY A 26 28.32 16.41 -7.13
C GLY A 26 27.54 15.80 -5.97
N LEU A 27 27.39 14.48 -6.01
CA LEU A 27 26.90 13.71 -4.87
C LEU A 27 28.01 13.61 -3.81
N LYS A 28 27.66 13.93 -2.56
CA LYS A 28 28.60 13.83 -1.44
C LYS A 28 28.63 12.41 -0.89
N ASP A 29 27.46 11.84 -0.67
CA ASP A 29 27.27 10.50 -0.17
C ASP A 29 26.05 9.88 -0.84
N ASP A 30 26.06 8.56 -1.01
CA ASP A 30 24.94 7.76 -1.43
C ASP A 30 24.77 6.56 -0.52
N PHE A 31 23.55 6.16 -0.28
CA PHE A 31 23.24 4.88 0.35
C PHE A 31 21.97 4.30 -0.24
N ASN A 32 21.95 2.98 -0.35
CA ASN A 32 20.86 2.23 -0.89
C ASN A 32 20.59 1.02 0.02
N GLY A 33 19.33 0.72 0.28
CA GLY A 33 18.97 -0.39 1.15
C GLY A 33 17.54 -0.86 0.93
N PRO A 34 17.20 -2.09 1.40
CA PRO A 34 15.86 -2.60 1.31
C PRO A 34 14.92 -1.85 2.24
N ILE A 35 13.71 -1.59 1.78
CA ILE A 35 12.61 -1.08 2.61
C ILE A 35 11.65 -2.24 2.90
N CYS A 36 11.29 -2.40 4.16
CA CYS A 36 10.24 -3.34 4.55
C CYS A 36 8.87 -2.76 4.15
N TYR A 37 8.16 -3.46 3.28
CA TYR A 37 6.89 -3.01 2.73
C TYR A 37 5.81 -4.08 2.90
N THR A 38 4.58 -3.66 3.12
CA THR A 38 3.43 -4.56 3.24
C THR A 38 2.58 -4.55 1.98
N PRO A 39 1.74 -5.57 1.73
CA PRO A 39 0.92 -5.64 0.52
C PRO A 39 -0.08 -4.51 0.33
N ASP A 40 -0.44 -3.79 1.38
CA ASP A 40 -1.33 -2.61 1.32
C ASP A 40 -0.60 -1.29 1.59
N GLY A 41 0.71 -1.33 1.88
CA GLY A 41 1.52 -0.17 2.20
C GLY A 41 1.35 0.35 3.64
N ASN A 42 0.41 -0.17 4.40
CA ASN A 42 0.21 0.20 5.81
C ASN A 42 1.07 -0.67 6.73
N PRO A 43 1.65 -0.11 7.79
CA PRO A 43 2.45 -0.89 8.73
C PRO A 43 1.63 -1.96 9.47
N LEU A 44 2.32 -2.88 10.10
CA LEU A 44 1.75 -3.87 11.00
C LEU A 44 1.91 -3.39 12.43
N VAL A 45 0.81 -2.97 13.04
CA VAL A 45 0.81 -2.42 14.42
C VAL A 45 -0.25 -3.11 15.24
N GLY A 46 0.18 -3.81 16.29
CA GLY A 46 -0.75 -4.51 17.18
C GLY A 46 -0.26 -5.88 17.63
N PRO A 47 -1.14 -6.69 18.22
CA PRO A 47 -0.76 -8.01 18.73
C PRO A 47 -0.40 -8.96 17.58
N ALA A 48 0.68 -9.71 17.74
CA ALA A 48 1.09 -10.72 16.78
C ALA A 48 0.06 -11.87 16.74
N PRO A 49 -0.44 -12.27 15.54
CA PRO A 49 -1.40 -13.34 15.41
C PRO A 49 -0.90 -14.65 16.02
N GLY A 50 -1.71 -15.27 16.88
CA GLY A 50 -1.41 -16.58 17.50
C GLY A 50 -0.34 -16.57 18.58
N LEU A 51 0.24 -15.43 18.94
CA LEU A 51 1.27 -15.30 19.96
C LEU A 51 0.77 -14.48 21.15
N ARG A 52 1.20 -14.87 22.35
CA ARG A 52 0.91 -14.12 23.58
C ARG A 52 2.05 -13.14 23.89
N ASN A 53 1.71 -11.95 24.33
CA ASN A 53 2.65 -10.91 24.76
C ASN A 53 3.69 -10.52 23.68
N MET A 54 3.38 -10.79 22.41
CA MET A 54 4.17 -10.32 21.29
C MET A 54 3.39 -9.25 20.53
N TRP A 55 4.03 -8.13 20.30
CA TRP A 55 3.46 -6.99 19.63
C TRP A 55 4.31 -6.62 18.43
N LEU A 56 3.67 -6.22 17.34
CA LEU A 56 4.31 -5.82 16.11
C LEU A 56 4.25 -4.30 15.97
N ALA A 57 5.33 -3.73 15.47
CA ALA A 57 5.42 -2.35 15.00
C ALA A 57 6.45 -2.34 13.88
N GLU A 58 6.06 -2.79 12.69
CA GLU A 58 6.95 -3.05 11.57
C GLU A 58 6.30 -2.75 10.21
N GLY A 59 7.07 -2.82 9.13
CA GLY A 59 6.55 -2.61 7.78
C GLY A 59 6.29 -1.13 7.47
N PHE A 60 7.02 -0.23 8.08
CA PHE A 60 6.88 1.20 7.85
C PHE A 60 7.66 1.64 6.62
N SER A 61 6.95 2.12 5.60
CA SER A 61 7.57 2.86 4.50
C SER A 61 7.96 4.29 4.93
N PHE A 62 7.11 4.93 5.76
CA PHE A 62 7.31 6.28 6.31
C PHE A 62 7.48 6.25 7.83
N GLY A 63 8.49 5.50 8.31
CA GLY A 63 8.67 5.19 9.72
C GLY A 63 8.85 6.42 10.61
N ILE A 64 9.67 7.38 10.21
CA ILE A 64 9.92 8.62 10.99
C ILE A 64 8.62 9.41 11.16
N THR A 65 7.83 9.55 10.10
CA THR A 65 6.57 10.29 10.14
C THR A 65 5.53 9.62 11.04
N ALA A 66 5.47 8.29 11.03
CA ALA A 66 4.45 7.53 11.75
C ALA A 66 4.84 7.21 13.21
N ALA A 67 6.13 7.24 13.55
CA ALA A 67 6.66 6.69 14.80
C ALA A 67 6.00 7.24 16.06
N GLY A 68 5.76 8.55 16.16
CA GLY A 68 5.16 9.18 17.32
C GLY A 68 3.73 8.71 17.58
N GLY A 69 2.88 8.77 16.55
CA GLY A 69 1.48 8.33 16.64
C GLY A 69 1.36 6.83 16.91
N VAL A 70 2.11 6.03 16.16
CA VAL A 70 2.09 4.56 16.34
C VAL A 70 2.55 4.17 17.74
N GLY A 71 3.65 4.77 18.24
CA GLY A 71 4.14 4.49 19.60
C GLY A 71 3.10 4.80 20.65
N HIS A 72 2.41 5.94 20.52
CA HIS A 72 1.35 6.36 21.45
C HIS A 72 0.18 5.36 21.46
N TYR A 73 -0.40 5.05 20.31
CA TYR A 73 -1.57 4.18 20.25
C TYR A 73 -1.25 2.71 20.53
N LEU A 74 -0.07 2.24 20.12
CA LEU A 74 0.38 0.90 20.50
C LEU A 74 0.55 0.76 22.00
N ALA A 75 1.09 1.77 22.68
CA ALA A 75 1.20 1.78 24.14
C ALA A 75 -0.17 1.73 24.81
N GLN A 76 -1.18 2.44 24.29
CA GLN A 76 -2.55 2.33 24.78
C GLN A 76 -3.10 0.91 24.62
N MET A 77 -2.93 0.29 23.43
CA MET A 77 -3.35 -1.10 23.20
C MET A 77 -2.68 -2.08 24.18
N MET A 78 -1.41 -1.89 24.48
CA MET A 78 -0.66 -2.75 25.40
C MET A 78 -1.09 -2.58 26.87
N THR A 79 -1.48 -1.39 27.27
CA THR A 79 -1.77 -1.06 28.69
C THR A 79 -3.25 -1.07 29.02
N ALA A 80 -4.10 -0.59 28.09
CA ALA A 80 -5.55 -0.49 28.29
C ALA A 80 -6.34 -1.57 27.49
N GLY A 81 -5.68 -2.29 26.59
CA GLY A 81 -6.31 -3.31 25.75
C GLY A 81 -6.83 -2.78 24.41
N GLU A 82 -7.04 -1.48 24.29
CA GLU A 82 -7.49 -0.82 23.07
C GLU A 82 -6.88 0.58 22.96
N ALA A 83 -6.84 1.10 21.73
CA ALA A 83 -6.48 2.49 21.46
C ALA A 83 -7.74 3.36 21.41
N GLU A 84 -7.60 4.66 21.67
CA GLU A 84 -8.70 5.63 21.57
C GLU A 84 -9.15 5.94 20.13
N ILE A 85 -8.41 5.44 19.13
CA ILE A 85 -8.76 5.54 17.71
C ILE A 85 -8.86 4.15 17.08
N ASP A 86 -9.50 4.07 15.92
CA ASP A 86 -9.57 2.83 15.15
C ASP A 86 -8.20 2.47 14.55
N MET A 87 -7.62 1.35 14.99
CA MET A 87 -6.36 0.80 14.52
C MET A 87 -6.53 -0.38 13.57
N ALA A 88 -7.76 -0.72 13.15
CA ALA A 88 -8.05 -1.93 12.36
C ALA A 88 -7.28 -1.98 11.03
N SER A 89 -7.06 -0.83 10.39
CA SER A 89 -6.28 -0.76 9.15
C SER A 89 -4.79 -1.06 9.32
N LEU A 90 -4.28 -1.04 10.55
CA LEU A 90 -2.90 -1.34 10.88
C LEU A 90 -2.75 -2.69 11.58
N ASP A 91 -3.85 -3.28 12.05
CA ASP A 91 -3.84 -4.53 12.80
C ASP A 91 -3.27 -5.68 11.94
N PRO A 92 -2.24 -6.42 12.41
CA PRO A 92 -1.68 -7.56 11.69
C PRO A 92 -2.72 -8.63 11.34
N ARG A 93 -3.79 -8.75 12.13
CA ARG A 93 -4.89 -9.70 11.91
C ARG A 93 -5.76 -9.40 10.69
N ARG A 94 -5.59 -8.22 10.05
CA ARG A 94 -6.21 -7.92 8.75
C ARG A 94 -5.76 -8.87 7.66
N TYR A 95 -4.58 -9.47 7.83
CA TYR A 95 -4.07 -10.54 6.99
C TYR A 95 -4.42 -11.89 7.61
N GLY A 96 -5.36 -12.60 7.01
CA GLY A 96 -5.73 -13.94 7.42
C GLY A 96 -5.03 -15.03 6.61
N SER A 97 -5.46 -16.29 6.79
CA SER A 97 -4.94 -17.46 6.06
C SER A 97 -5.15 -17.40 4.54
N TRP A 98 -5.94 -16.46 4.04
CA TRP A 98 -6.16 -16.20 2.63
C TRP A 98 -4.94 -15.52 1.96
N MET A 99 -4.09 -14.89 2.74
CA MET A 99 -2.90 -14.22 2.26
C MET A 99 -1.78 -15.22 2.04
N THR A 100 -1.62 -15.66 0.80
CA THR A 100 -0.50 -16.52 0.40
C THR A 100 0.76 -15.70 0.16
N THR A 101 1.93 -16.36 0.20
CA THR A 101 3.21 -15.71 -0.15
C THR A 101 3.18 -15.13 -1.57
N GLU A 102 2.60 -15.87 -2.54
CA GLU A 102 2.49 -15.40 -3.92
C GLU A 102 1.65 -14.13 -4.03
N TYR A 103 0.49 -14.09 -3.38
CA TYR A 103 -0.34 -12.90 -3.32
C TYR A 103 0.40 -11.72 -2.68
N GLY A 104 1.06 -11.97 -1.54
CA GLY A 104 1.82 -10.94 -0.82
C GLY A 104 2.94 -10.34 -1.66
N VAL A 105 3.71 -11.16 -2.38
CA VAL A 105 4.79 -10.69 -3.26
C VAL A 105 4.24 -9.80 -4.38
N LYS A 106 3.24 -10.26 -5.13
CA LYS A 106 2.65 -9.50 -6.23
C LYS A 106 2.04 -8.18 -5.78
N LYS A 107 1.33 -8.19 -4.63
CA LYS A 107 0.76 -6.96 -4.07
C LYS A 107 1.83 -6.00 -3.56
N ASN A 108 2.91 -6.50 -2.97
CA ASN A 108 4.04 -5.68 -2.55
C ASN A 108 4.74 -5.01 -3.73
N GLU A 109 5.00 -5.75 -4.79
CA GLU A 109 5.64 -5.22 -6.01
C GLU A 109 4.79 -4.09 -6.60
N GLU A 110 3.49 -4.31 -6.77
CA GLU A 110 2.56 -3.29 -7.27
C GLU A 110 2.48 -2.10 -6.32
N CYS A 111 2.31 -2.34 -5.02
CA CYS A 111 2.18 -1.29 -4.02
C CYS A 111 3.42 -0.40 -3.96
N TYR A 112 4.61 -1.01 -4.00
CA TYR A 112 5.86 -0.28 -3.98
C TYR A 112 6.11 0.51 -5.27
N SER A 113 5.81 -0.08 -6.44
CA SER A 113 5.99 0.59 -7.72
C SER A 113 5.11 1.84 -7.88
N HIS A 114 3.99 1.89 -7.17
CA HIS A 114 3.05 3.00 -7.24
C HIS A 114 3.16 4.02 -6.09
N VAL A 115 4.06 3.82 -5.12
CA VAL A 115 4.10 4.64 -3.89
C VAL A 115 4.34 6.13 -4.12
N PHE A 116 5.05 6.49 -5.19
CA PHE A 116 5.35 7.87 -5.54
C PHE A 116 4.61 8.36 -6.80
N ILE A 117 3.76 7.51 -7.38
CA ILE A 117 2.95 7.87 -8.54
C ILE A 117 1.67 8.57 -8.08
N LEU A 118 1.29 9.61 -8.80
CA LEU A 118 0.02 10.29 -8.56
C LEU A 118 -1.13 9.40 -9.09
N HIS A 119 -1.97 8.92 -8.18
CA HIS A 119 -3.11 8.07 -8.52
C HIS A 119 -4.33 8.88 -8.94
N HIS A 120 -5.08 8.35 -9.90
CA HIS A 120 -6.41 8.86 -10.18
C HIS A 120 -7.38 8.53 -9.04
N PRO A 121 -8.42 9.35 -8.81
CA PRO A 121 -9.49 9.00 -7.88
C PRO A 121 -10.07 7.62 -8.21
N ASP A 122 -10.31 6.81 -7.18
CA ASP A 122 -10.87 5.45 -7.29
C ASP A 122 -10.05 4.46 -8.12
N GLU A 123 -8.78 4.74 -8.36
CA GLU A 123 -7.87 3.81 -9.00
C GLU A 123 -7.64 2.59 -8.10
N GLU A 124 -7.84 1.40 -8.65
CA GLU A 124 -7.71 0.14 -7.94
C GLU A 124 -6.44 -0.60 -8.37
N ARG A 125 -5.83 -1.29 -7.42
CA ARG A 125 -4.69 -2.15 -7.70
C ARG A 125 -5.15 -3.44 -8.36
N GLU A 126 -4.47 -3.86 -9.42
CA GLU A 126 -4.90 -4.95 -10.29
C GLU A 126 -4.17 -6.28 -10.03
N SER A 127 -2.95 -6.24 -9.51
CA SER A 127 -2.15 -7.46 -9.35
C SER A 127 -2.80 -8.49 -8.42
N ALA A 128 -2.58 -9.77 -8.72
CA ALA A 128 -3.09 -10.91 -7.95
C ALA A 128 -4.62 -10.92 -7.73
N ARG A 129 -5.39 -10.44 -8.70
CA ARG A 129 -6.87 -10.43 -8.69
C ARG A 129 -7.45 -11.36 -9.77
N PRO A 130 -8.67 -11.93 -9.53
CA PRO A 130 -9.40 -11.94 -8.26
C PRO A 130 -8.79 -12.95 -7.27
N LEU A 131 -8.89 -12.68 -5.95
CA LEU A 131 -8.45 -13.63 -4.92
C LEU A 131 -9.63 -14.28 -4.19
N ARG A 132 -10.54 -13.47 -3.67
CA ARG A 132 -11.73 -13.91 -2.95
C ARG A 132 -12.96 -13.30 -3.60
N THR A 133 -13.91 -14.13 -3.98
CA THR A 133 -15.12 -13.71 -4.68
C THR A 133 -16.38 -14.13 -3.93
N ALA A 134 -17.39 -13.24 -3.91
CA ALA A 134 -18.70 -13.58 -3.41
C ALA A 134 -19.46 -14.47 -4.42
N PRO A 135 -20.49 -15.24 -4.00
CA PRO A 135 -21.28 -16.05 -4.92
C PRO A 135 -21.97 -15.27 -6.06
N ALA A 136 -22.12 -13.97 -5.91
CA ALA A 136 -22.71 -13.09 -6.93
C ALA A 136 -21.68 -12.47 -7.89
N TYR A 137 -20.40 -12.75 -7.73
CA TYR A 137 -19.30 -12.09 -8.46
C TYR A 137 -19.49 -12.12 -9.98
N ASP A 138 -19.71 -13.30 -10.57
CA ASP A 138 -19.89 -13.41 -12.03
C ASP A 138 -21.11 -12.65 -12.54
N ARG A 139 -22.19 -12.60 -11.77
CA ARG A 139 -23.39 -11.84 -12.11
C ARG A 139 -23.13 -10.34 -12.02
N GLN A 140 -22.33 -9.90 -11.05
CA GLN A 140 -21.96 -8.51 -10.90
C GLN A 140 -21.08 -8.04 -12.07
N ILE A 141 -20.08 -8.87 -12.46
CA ILE A 141 -19.25 -8.60 -13.65
C ILE A 141 -20.14 -8.51 -14.91
N ALA A 142 -21.05 -9.47 -15.11
CA ALA A 142 -21.96 -9.48 -16.25
C ALA A 142 -22.90 -8.25 -16.27
N ALA A 143 -23.18 -7.67 -15.11
CA ALA A 143 -24.00 -6.45 -14.97
C ALA A 143 -23.16 -5.16 -15.13
N GLY A 144 -21.87 -5.24 -15.46
CA GLY A 144 -21.00 -4.09 -15.67
C GLY A 144 -20.33 -3.55 -14.40
N ALA A 145 -20.20 -4.40 -13.35
CA ALA A 145 -19.53 -3.98 -12.12
C ALA A 145 -18.05 -3.67 -12.37
N GLN A 146 -17.63 -2.50 -11.90
CA GLN A 146 -16.22 -2.15 -11.75
C GLN A 146 -15.81 -2.53 -10.33
N MET A 147 -14.89 -3.49 -10.25
CA MET A 147 -14.57 -4.15 -8.99
C MET A 147 -13.40 -3.48 -8.29
N GLY A 148 -13.55 -3.23 -6.99
CA GLY A 148 -12.46 -2.95 -6.07
C GLY A 148 -12.15 -4.14 -5.19
N GLN A 149 -11.02 -4.09 -4.46
CA GLN A 149 -10.61 -5.16 -3.56
C GLN A 149 -10.33 -4.66 -2.14
N VAL A 150 -10.95 -5.29 -1.15
CA VAL A 150 -10.68 -5.03 0.27
C VAL A 150 -10.42 -6.36 1.00
N ASN A 151 -9.28 -6.45 1.67
CA ASN A 151 -8.85 -7.67 2.38
C ASN A 151 -8.96 -8.93 1.52
N GLY A 152 -8.55 -8.82 0.25
CA GLY A 152 -8.62 -9.90 -0.73
C GLY A 152 -10.01 -10.15 -1.32
N TRP A 153 -11.07 -9.55 -0.82
CA TRP A 153 -12.42 -9.70 -1.35
C TRP A 153 -12.70 -8.72 -2.49
N GLU A 154 -13.17 -9.28 -3.62
CA GLU A 154 -13.72 -8.49 -4.71
C GLU A 154 -15.09 -7.93 -4.32
N ARG A 155 -15.30 -6.65 -4.54
CA ARG A 155 -16.58 -5.96 -4.32
C ARG A 155 -16.84 -4.94 -5.42
N PRO A 156 -18.08 -4.75 -5.87
CA PRO A 156 -18.38 -3.70 -6.83
C PRO A 156 -18.24 -2.33 -6.16
N ASN A 157 -17.46 -1.45 -6.76
CA ASN A 157 -17.41 -0.04 -6.38
C ASN A 157 -18.58 0.70 -7.05
N TYR A 158 -18.82 0.43 -8.34
CA TYR A 158 -19.95 0.97 -9.09
C TYR A 158 -20.27 0.07 -10.30
N TYR A 159 -21.36 0.37 -11.00
CA TYR A 159 -21.75 -0.32 -12.22
C TYR A 159 -21.69 0.66 -13.39
N ALA A 160 -21.00 0.28 -14.46
CA ALA A 160 -20.81 1.09 -15.64
C ALA A 160 -21.56 0.51 -16.84
N PRO A 161 -22.05 1.34 -17.76
CA PRO A 161 -22.60 0.88 -19.04
C PRO A 161 -21.54 0.13 -19.85
N GLN A 162 -21.98 -0.77 -20.73
CA GLN A 162 -21.10 -1.46 -21.64
C GLN A 162 -20.32 -0.45 -22.52
N GLY A 163 -19.00 -0.62 -22.60
CA GLY A 163 -18.09 0.27 -23.34
C GLY A 163 -17.71 1.55 -22.59
N PHE A 164 -18.03 1.65 -21.32
CA PHE A 164 -17.55 2.74 -20.47
C PHE A 164 -16.02 2.65 -20.32
N ASP A 165 -15.34 3.76 -20.63
CA ASP A 165 -13.89 3.88 -20.42
C ASP A 165 -13.63 4.62 -19.10
N ASP A 166 -13.25 3.88 -18.10
CA ASP A 166 -12.96 4.40 -16.76
C ASP A 166 -11.76 5.36 -16.76
N HIS A 167 -10.76 5.10 -17.58
CA HIS A 167 -9.58 5.96 -17.70
C HIS A 167 -9.93 7.31 -18.34
N ALA A 168 -10.79 7.32 -19.33
CA ALA A 168 -11.25 8.57 -19.97
C ALA A 168 -12.15 9.42 -19.05
N ALA A 169 -12.85 8.78 -18.10
CA ALA A 169 -13.73 9.47 -17.17
C ALA A 169 -13.01 10.09 -15.97
N ARG A 170 -11.75 9.68 -15.72
CA ARG A 170 -10.94 10.20 -14.63
C ARG A 170 -10.23 11.46 -15.08
N SER A 171 -10.59 12.59 -14.51
CA SER A 171 -9.88 13.86 -14.70
C SER A 171 -9.60 14.51 -13.36
N PHE A 172 -8.47 15.18 -13.28
CA PHE A 172 -8.14 16.07 -12.18
C PHE A 172 -8.67 17.47 -12.45
#